data_5b58598746ae2c291d09f824d16822e2
#
_entry.id   5b58598746ae2c291d09f824d16822e2
#
_cell.length_a   1.000
_cell.length_b   1.000
_cell.length_c   1.000
_cell.angle_alpha   90.00
_cell.angle_beta   90.00
_cell.angle_gamma   90.00
#
_symmetry.space_group_name_H-M   'P 1'
#
loop_
_entity.id
_entity.type
_entity.pdbx_description
1 polymer ?
#
loop_
_entity_poly.entity_id
_entity_poly.type
_entity_poly.pdbx_seq_one_letter_code
_entity_poly.pdbx_strand_id
1 'polypeptide(L)'
;MILFVILSPNHLKTKTYMKKLFVFILPLVAFLGCTSQDQVKDCPVLTVEGGQIQGVCYQVPQEGTYYAYKGIPYAAAPIGDLRWKEPQPVVAWEGVRECTKYGHPGYQAVHYPGGYATEWGYGDEAPYSEDCLYLNVFTKAAGQADKKLPVALWIHGGGYREGWGTEPEFDGKEWALKDVVLVTINYRLGIFGFMPYGELSAESPHGVSGNYGIMDQIQSLKWIKENIAQFGGDPDNVTIFGQSAGAGSVRTICESPLARGLFHKAVIMSGGGLNVPPKDGEAAKPATPMAKFFTYNPTLKEAEAETKKVMDWAGLTDLAKLRAASTEILYPMCNIYNMVNKSDLYVMERPIIDGYVSLKSFDEAAREGSIADVPYMIGYTLNDLGSMGDGIAEFCKVRSAQGGKAWAYEFARPLPDDGSHPEVTARLKGAFHSSDLWFVFKSLEHCWRPWTQGDWDLSEKMLTTWTNFAKYSDPNGPSDEDEAKGEAKTNIGWEPCTSEKPLFMLFKLDANDAEASRMGTPIYPL
;
A
#
# COMPACT_ATOMS: atom_id res chain seq x y z
N MET A 1 30.58 -9.46 -29.40
CA MET A 1 30.73 -8.84 -30.73
C MET A 1 29.38 -8.23 -31.08
N ILE A 2 29.17 -7.00 -30.63
CA ILE A 2 27.90 -6.26 -30.78
C ILE A 2 28.13 -5.20 -31.84
N LEU A 3 27.35 -5.26 -32.89
CA LEU A 3 27.44 -4.39 -34.05
C LEU A 3 26.67 -3.09 -33.77
N PHE A 4 27.37 -1.96 -33.71
CA PHE A 4 26.78 -0.62 -33.73
C PHE A 4 26.41 -0.27 -35.17
N VAL A 5 25.15 0.11 -35.40
CA VAL A 5 24.75 0.77 -36.65
C VAL A 5 24.49 2.24 -36.33
N ILE A 6 25.37 3.09 -36.81
CA ILE A 6 25.25 4.55 -36.83
C ILE A 6 24.50 4.92 -38.11
N LEU A 7 23.38 5.61 -38.03
CA LEU A 7 22.77 6.29 -39.16
C LEU A 7 22.85 7.81 -38.95
N SER A 8 23.59 8.42 -39.90
CA SER A 8 23.84 9.86 -40.03
C SER A 8 22.65 10.59 -40.66
N PRO A 9 22.46 11.89 -40.36
CA PRO A 9 21.35 12.69 -40.89
C PRO A 9 21.76 13.43 -42.16
N ASN A 10 20.90 13.42 -43.18
CA ASN A 10 20.80 14.52 -44.15
C ASN A 10 19.64 14.27 -45.13
N HIS A 11 18.65 15.16 -45.17
CA HIS A 11 18.27 15.96 -46.31
C HIS A 11 16.99 16.75 -46.05
N LEU A 12 17.19 18.05 -45.85
CA LEU A 12 16.16 19.08 -46.04
C LEU A 12 15.72 19.12 -47.51
N LYS A 13 14.44 19.19 -47.76
CA LYS A 13 13.89 19.92 -48.93
C LYS A 13 12.63 20.68 -48.51
N THR A 14 12.80 21.98 -48.49
CA THR A 14 11.80 23.04 -48.43
C THR A 14 10.83 22.97 -49.61
N LYS A 15 9.53 23.10 -49.35
CA LYS A 15 8.55 23.68 -50.27
C LYS A 15 7.61 24.61 -49.55
N THR A 16 7.76 25.87 -49.89
CA THR A 16 6.91 27.02 -49.57
C THR A 16 5.56 26.88 -50.29
N TYR A 17 4.45 27.04 -49.59
CA TYR A 17 3.18 27.48 -50.18
C TYR A 17 2.50 28.53 -49.31
N MET A 18 2.05 29.56 -50.05
CA MET A 18 1.53 30.85 -49.57
C MET A 18 0.11 30.76 -48.95
N LYS A 19 -0.04 31.61 -47.98
CA LYS A 19 -1.23 32.28 -47.37
C LYS A 19 -2.59 32.11 -48.08
N LYS A 20 -3.58 31.65 -47.33
CA LYS A 20 -4.92 32.28 -47.33
C LYS A 20 -5.40 32.41 -45.88
N LEU A 21 -5.56 33.70 -45.48
CA LEU A 21 -6.08 34.16 -44.22
C LEU A 21 -7.62 33.98 -44.24
N PHE A 22 -8.14 33.07 -43.44
CA PHE A 22 -9.58 33.07 -43.07
C PHE A 22 -9.66 33.35 -41.58
N VAL A 23 -10.14 34.54 -41.25
CA VAL A 23 -10.52 34.91 -39.89
C VAL A 23 -11.85 34.25 -39.58
N PHE A 24 -11.84 33.20 -38.75
CA PHE A 24 -13.02 32.68 -38.07
C PHE A 24 -12.99 33.21 -36.63
N ILE A 25 -13.94 34.09 -36.31
CA ILE A 25 -14.26 34.43 -34.95
C ILE A 25 -15.01 33.27 -34.34
N LEU A 26 -14.33 32.42 -33.55
CA LEU A 26 -14.97 31.45 -32.67
C LEU A 26 -15.26 32.14 -31.32
N PRO A 27 -16.45 31.96 -30.73
CA PRO A 27 -16.72 32.41 -29.39
C PRO A 27 -15.79 31.68 -28.41
N LEU A 28 -15.10 32.45 -27.58
CA LEU A 28 -14.29 32.01 -26.46
C LEU A 28 -15.24 31.35 -25.42
N VAL A 29 -15.50 30.06 -25.55
CA VAL A 29 -16.01 29.28 -24.44
C VAL A 29 -14.82 29.09 -23.51
N ALA A 30 -14.81 29.85 -22.43
CA ALA A 30 -13.88 29.63 -21.35
C ALA A 30 -14.15 28.23 -20.77
N PHE A 31 -13.37 27.25 -21.20
CA PHE A 31 -13.15 26.08 -20.37
C PHE A 31 -12.46 26.60 -19.10
N LEU A 32 -13.22 26.69 -18.02
CA LEU A 32 -12.68 26.76 -16.67
C LEU A 32 -11.92 25.46 -16.47
N GLY A 33 -10.65 25.52 -16.80
CA GLY A 33 -9.70 24.46 -16.52
C GLY A 33 -9.63 24.18 -15.04
N CYS A 34 -9.20 22.99 -14.71
CA CYS A 34 -8.82 22.51 -13.38
C CYS A 34 -8.43 23.66 -12.45
N THR A 35 -9.21 23.83 -11.40
CA THR A 35 -8.85 24.74 -10.31
C THR A 35 -7.59 24.16 -9.68
N SER A 36 -6.44 24.78 -9.97
CA SER A 36 -5.25 24.61 -9.15
C SER A 36 -5.68 24.83 -7.69
N GLN A 37 -5.52 23.81 -6.84
CA GLN A 37 -5.73 23.98 -5.40
C GLN A 37 -4.83 25.14 -4.96
N ASP A 38 -5.43 26.22 -4.45
CA ASP A 38 -4.68 27.42 -4.05
C ASP A 38 -3.78 27.05 -2.86
N GLN A 39 -2.46 27.03 -3.10
CA GLN A 39 -1.47 26.87 -2.02
C GLN A 39 -1.48 28.11 -1.13
N VAL A 40 -1.76 27.92 0.14
CA VAL A 40 -1.70 29.00 1.14
C VAL A 40 -0.31 29.03 1.76
N LYS A 41 0.25 30.25 1.91
CA LYS A 41 1.66 30.45 2.30
C LYS A 41 2.03 30.06 3.75
N ASP A 42 1.06 29.81 4.63
CA ASP A 42 1.31 29.66 6.07
C ASP A 42 1.04 28.23 6.59
N CYS A 43 1.72 27.22 5.99
CA CYS A 43 1.72 25.87 6.57
C CYS A 43 2.53 25.89 7.88
N PRO A 44 2.01 25.33 9.00
CA PRO A 44 2.74 25.28 10.26
C PRO A 44 4.11 24.62 10.13
N VAL A 45 5.12 25.22 10.79
CA VAL A 45 6.40 24.53 11.02
C VAL A 45 6.23 23.61 12.22
N LEU A 46 6.51 22.33 12.03
CA LEU A 46 6.42 21.30 13.06
C LEU A 46 7.81 20.81 13.43
N THR A 47 7.96 20.33 14.67
CA THR A 47 9.21 19.69 15.14
C THR A 47 8.96 18.19 15.24
N VAL A 48 9.78 17.41 14.53
CA VAL A 48 9.74 15.95 14.51
C VAL A 48 11.12 15.38 14.80
N GLU A 49 11.25 14.06 14.88
CA GLU A 49 12.55 13.41 14.92
C GLU A 49 13.44 13.91 13.77
N GLY A 50 14.65 14.33 14.09
CA GLY A 50 15.61 14.87 13.13
C GLY A 50 15.60 16.39 12.98
N GLY A 51 14.50 17.12 13.23
CA GLY A 51 14.47 18.59 13.15
C GLY A 51 13.12 19.20 12.82
N GLN A 52 13.15 20.44 12.33
CA GLN A 52 11.95 21.17 11.93
C GLN A 52 11.59 20.89 10.47
N ILE A 53 10.28 20.81 10.19
CA ILE A 53 9.72 20.58 8.85
C ILE A 53 8.62 21.57 8.55
N GLN A 54 8.44 21.90 7.26
CA GLN A 54 7.32 22.66 6.76
C GLN A 54 6.73 21.99 5.50
N GLY A 55 5.43 21.78 5.50
CA GLY A 55 4.68 21.17 4.40
C GLY A 55 4.00 22.19 3.49
N VAL A 56 2.93 21.72 2.85
CA VAL A 56 2.02 22.53 2.01
C VAL A 56 0.63 22.52 2.63
N CYS A 57 -0.08 23.65 2.58
CA CYS A 57 -1.47 23.68 2.95
C CYS A 57 -2.35 24.00 1.72
N TYR A 58 -3.51 23.35 1.67
CA TYR A 58 -4.45 23.42 0.58
C TYR A 58 -5.81 23.86 1.09
N GLN A 59 -6.42 24.84 0.39
CA GLN A 59 -7.79 25.25 0.64
C GLN A 59 -8.75 24.47 -0.25
N VAL A 60 -9.72 23.81 0.37
CA VAL A 60 -10.79 23.10 -0.36
C VAL A 60 -12.08 23.88 -0.14
N PRO A 61 -12.71 24.41 -1.21
CA PRO A 61 -13.93 25.18 -1.08
C PRO A 61 -15.01 24.42 -0.29
N GLN A 62 -15.58 25.05 0.73
CA GLN A 62 -16.63 24.52 1.62
C GLN A 62 -16.18 23.41 2.60
N GLU A 63 -15.03 22.77 2.41
CA GLU A 63 -14.53 21.69 3.26
C GLU A 63 -13.40 22.11 4.21
N GLY A 64 -12.78 23.29 3.93
CA GLY A 64 -11.75 23.87 4.78
C GLY A 64 -10.33 23.59 4.30
N THR A 65 -9.38 23.66 5.24
CA THR A 65 -7.96 23.50 4.95
C THR A 65 -7.50 22.09 5.32
N TYR A 66 -6.68 21.49 4.47
CA TYR A 66 -5.85 20.35 4.86
C TYR A 66 -4.37 20.62 4.60
N TYR A 67 -3.51 19.89 5.28
CA TYR A 67 -2.06 20.03 5.25
C TYR A 67 -1.44 18.73 4.75
N ALA A 68 -0.42 18.86 3.89
CA ALA A 68 0.37 17.74 3.41
C ALA A 68 1.85 17.98 3.69
N TYR A 69 2.47 17.12 4.46
CA TYR A 69 3.91 17.08 4.71
C TYR A 69 4.47 15.87 3.97
N LYS A 70 5.26 16.13 2.93
CA LYS A 70 5.70 15.14 1.94
C LYS A 70 7.20 14.87 2.07
N GLY A 71 7.61 13.61 1.96
CA GLY A 71 9.03 13.25 1.97
C GLY A 71 9.72 13.48 3.31
N ILE A 72 9.04 13.17 4.42
CA ILE A 72 9.64 13.21 5.77
C ILE A 72 10.48 11.95 5.94
N PRO A 73 11.79 12.02 6.24
CA PRO A 73 12.57 10.83 6.56
C PRO A 73 12.14 10.24 7.90
N TYR A 74 11.91 8.94 7.96
CA TYR A 74 11.59 8.22 9.20
C TYR A 74 12.70 7.29 9.66
N ALA A 75 13.77 7.19 8.89
CA ALA A 75 15.02 6.49 9.21
C ALA A 75 16.17 7.10 8.39
N ALA A 76 17.41 6.77 8.75
CA ALA A 76 18.58 7.09 7.95
C ALA A 76 18.51 6.37 6.58
N ALA A 77 19.04 7.01 5.53
CA ALA A 77 19.10 6.41 4.20
C ALA A 77 19.84 5.06 4.23
N PRO A 78 19.24 3.95 3.78
CA PRO A 78 19.82 2.61 3.87
C PRO A 78 20.81 2.33 2.72
N ILE A 79 21.79 3.21 2.55
CA ILE A 79 22.80 3.20 1.47
C ILE A 79 24.19 2.86 1.99
N GLY A 80 25.08 2.40 1.12
CA GLY A 80 26.47 2.11 1.46
C GLY A 80 26.58 1.07 2.59
N ASP A 81 27.20 1.42 3.70
CA ASP A 81 27.36 0.53 4.85
C ASP A 81 26.04 0.19 5.56
N LEU A 82 24.98 0.98 5.32
CA LEU A 82 23.64 0.72 5.87
C LEU A 82 22.77 -0.15 4.94
N ARG A 83 23.25 -0.48 3.74
CA ARG A 83 22.58 -1.45 2.86
C ARG A 83 22.48 -2.80 3.59
N TRP A 84 21.26 -3.39 3.66
CA TRP A 84 20.95 -4.62 4.39
C TRP A 84 21.27 -4.56 5.90
N LYS A 85 21.05 -3.40 6.51
CA LYS A 85 20.98 -3.26 7.97
C LYS A 85 19.57 -2.89 8.42
N GLU A 86 19.30 -3.14 9.69
CA GLU A 86 18.09 -2.63 10.34
C GLU A 86 17.97 -1.12 10.16
N PRO A 87 16.76 -0.54 10.07
CA PRO A 87 16.60 0.91 9.97
C PRO A 87 17.31 1.60 11.14
N GLN A 88 18.07 2.64 10.81
CA GLN A 88 18.81 3.43 11.80
C GLN A 88 18.06 4.74 12.09
N PRO A 89 18.27 5.37 13.26
CA PRO A 89 17.66 6.65 13.61
C PRO A 89 17.84 7.69 12.52
N VAL A 90 16.87 8.60 12.41
CA VAL A 90 16.91 9.71 11.45
C VAL A 90 18.17 10.56 11.67
N VAL A 91 18.85 10.93 10.59
CA VAL A 91 19.95 11.87 10.64
C VAL A 91 19.41 13.28 10.85
N ALA A 92 19.79 13.93 11.95
CA ALA A 92 19.36 15.27 12.28
C ALA A 92 19.82 16.31 11.23
N TRP A 93 19.00 17.33 11.00
CA TRP A 93 19.31 18.44 10.11
C TRP A 93 19.14 19.79 10.82
N GLU A 94 19.83 20.81 10.30
CA GLU A 94 19.69 22.19 10.76
C GLU A 94 18.63 22.95 9.94
N GLY A 95 17.99 23.93 10.57
CA GLY A 95 16.97 24.76 9.94
C GLY A 95 15.63 24.03 9.70
N VAL A 96 14.81 24.60 8.82
CA VAL A 96 13.51 24.05 8.45
C VAL A 96 13.64 23.29 7.13
N ARG A 97 13.35 21.99 7.15
CA ARG A 97 13.32 21.15 5.96
C ARG A 97 11.99 21.36 5.23
N GLU A 98 12.06 21.70 3.95
CA GLU A 98 10.88 21.77 3.08
C GLU A 98 10.36 20.36 2.77
N CYS A 99 9.20 20.01 3.32
CA CYS A 99 8.47 18.77 3.09
C CYS A 99 7.30 18.99 2.12
N THR A 100 7.61 19.56 0.95
CA THR A 100 6.65 19.94 -0.10
C THR A 100 6.65 19.00 -1.30
N LYS A 101 7.63 18.11 -1.40
CA LYS A 101 7.79 17.12 -2.46
C LYS A 101 7.91 15.71 -1.87
N TYR A 102 7.42 14.72 -2.58
CA TYR A 102 7.56 13.33 -2.22
C TYR A 102 9.02 12.88 -2.23
N GLY A 103 9.37 11.95 -1.32
CA GLY A 103 10.66 11.26 -1.33
C GLY A 103 10.74 10.22 -2.45
N HIS A 104 11.93 9.70 -2.69
CA HIS A 104 12.15 8.69 -3.70
C HIS A 104 11.41 7.38 -3.37
N PRO A 105 10.75 6.74 -4.34
CA PRO A 105 10.34 5.35 -4.24
C PRO A 105 11.54 4.41 -4.05
N GLY A 106 11.31 3.24 -3.45
CA GLY A 106 12.32 2.19 -3.37
C GLY A 106 12.84 1.79 -4.75
N TYR A 107 14.13 1.40 -4.81
CA TYR A 107 14.72 0.98 -6.08
C TYR A 107 13.97 -0.23 -6.66
N GLN A 108 13.50 -0.10 -7.88
CA GLN A 108 12.65 -1.05 -8.58
C GLN A 108 12.82 -0.95 -10.10
N ALA A 109 12.16 -1.83 -10.86
CA ALA A 109 12.18 -1.76 -12.32
C ALA A 109 11.43 -0.51 -12.81
N VAL A 110 11.90 0.02 -13.95
CA VAL A 110 11.16 1.08 -14.65
C VAL A 110 9.85 0.51 -15.19
N HIS A 111 8.75 1.21 -14.93
CA HIS A 111 7.44 0.86 -15.46
C HIS A 111 7.31 1.26 -16.93
N TYR A 112 6.71 0.37 -17.70
CA TYR A 112 6.39 0.63 -19.10
C TYR A 112 4.86 0.74 -19.26
N PRO A 113 4.36 1.55 -20.22
CA PRO A 113 2.93 1.69 -20.46
C PRO A 113 2.24 0.33 -20.67
N GLY A 114 1.07 0.16 -20.11
CA GLY A 114 0.22 -1.03 -20.17
C GLY A 114 -0.04 -1.65 -18.79
N GLY A 115 -1.13 -2.42 -18.66
CA GLY A 115 -1.52 -3.04 -17.41
C GLY A 115 -1.68 -2.03 -16.27
N TYR A 116 -1.12 -2.34 -15.11
CA TYR A 116 -1.20 -1.48 -13.92
C TYR A 116 -0.54 -0.11 -14.12
N ALA A 117 0.58 -0.01 -14.83
CA ALA A 117 1.25 1.27 -15.01
C ALA A 117 0.39 2.30 -15.75
N THR A 118 -0.42 1.87 -16.71
CA THR A 118 -1.41 2.75 -17.38
C THR A 118 -2.66 2.92 -16.52
N GLU A 119 -3.11 1.88 -15.82
CA GLU A 119 -4.27 1.96 -14.92
C GLU A 119 -4.07 3.03 -13.84
N TRP A 120 -2.90 3.04 -13.22
CA TRP A 120 -2.55 3.95 -12.14
C TRP A 120 -1.98 5.29 -12.62
N GLY A 121 -1.73 5.46 -13.92
CA GLY A 121 -1.20 6.70 -14.45
C GLY A 121 0.25 7.00 -14.07
N TYR A 122 1.08 5.95 -13.95
CA TYR A 122 2.51 6.12 -13.64
C TYR A 122 3.24 6.95 -14.70
N GLY A 123 4.23 7.74 -14.29
CA GLY A 123 5.09 8.50 -15.18
C GLY A 123 5.70 9.77 -14.59
N ASP A 124 5.14 10.28 -13.50
CA ASP A 124 5.61 11.51 -12.83
C ASP A 124 6.26 11.23 -11.47
N GLU A 125 6.58 9.97 -11.18
CA GLU A 125 7.25 9.57 -9.94
C GLU A 125 8.69 10.09 -9.87
N ALA A 126 9.16 10.35 -8.65
CA ALA A 126 10.56 10.67 -8.40
C ALA A 126 11.46 9.49 -8.80
N PRO A 127 12.73 9.71 -9.17
CA PRO A 127 13.65 8.63 -9.52
C PRO A 127 13.75 7.56 -8.41
N TYR A 128 13.76 6.29 -8.78
CA TYR A 128 13.91 5.18 -7.85
C TYR A 128 15.27 5.18 -7.19
N SER A 129 15.30 4.93 -5.87
CA SER A 129 16.52 5.02 -5.07
C SER A 129 16.51 4.03 -3.91
N GLU A 130 17.69 3.64 -3.44
CA GLU A 130 17.82 2.98 -2.13
C GLU A 130 17.59 3.97 -0.99
N ASP A 131 17.86 5.26 -1.17
CA ASP A 131 17.44 6.33 -0.25
C ASP A 131 15.94 6.57 -0.41
N CYS A 132 15.12 5.72 0.24
CA CYS A 132 13.68 5.67 0.05
C CYS A 132 12.86 5.69 1.35
N LEU A 133 13.50 5.73 2.52
CA LEU A 133 12.79 5.62 3.80
C LEU A 133 12.11 6.94 4.19
N TYR A 134 11.09 7.29 3.39
CA TYR A 134 10.29 8.49 3.54
C TYR A 134 8.83 8.16 3.78
N LEU A 135 8.17 9.01 4.57
CA LEU A 135 6.72 8.99 4.77
C LEU A 135 6.09 10.34 4.41
N ASN A 136 4.78 10.33 4.26
CA ASN A 136 3.98 11.52 4.01
C ASN A 136 2.82 11.55 5.01
N VAL A 137 2.44 12.75 5.46
CA VAL A 137 1.35 12.95 6.41
C VAL A 137 0.34 13.92 5.85
N PHE A 138 -0.92 13.50 5.80
CA PHE A 138 -2.06 14.32 5.38
C PHE A 138 -3.00 14.51 6.59
N THR A 139 -3.34 15.76 6.92
CA THR A 139 -4.12 16.06 8.12
C THR A 139 -4.88 17.39 8.00
N LYS A 140 -5.95 17.56 8.76
CA LYS A 140 -6.62 18.86 8.99
C LYS A 140 -6.14 19.57 10.26
N ALA A 141 -5.29 18.95 11.06
CA ALA A 141 -4.97 19.42 12.41
C ALA A 141 -3.46 19.63 12.66
N ALA A 142 -2.70 20.05 11.63
CA ALA A 142 -1.27 20.33 11.80
C ALA A 142 -1.03 21.38 12.90
N GLY A 143 -0.11 21.09 13.83
CA GLY A 143 0.20 21.93 14.99
C GLY A 143 -0.85 21.91 16.12
N GLN A 144 -1.86 21.02 16.07
CA GLN A 144 -2.94 20.94 17.03
C GLN A 144 -2.92 19.59 17.78
N ALA A 145 -1.92 19.38 18.61
CA ALA A 145 -1.65 18.09 19.28
C ALA A 145 -2.80 17.60 20.21
N ASP A 146 -3.67 18.51 20.63
CA ASP A 146 -4.84 18.23 21.45
C ASP A 146 -6.03 17.63 20.69
N LYS A 147 -6.01 17.67 19.35
CA LYS A 147 -7.11 17.17 18.51
C LYS A 147 -7.27 15.66 18.57
N LYS A 148 -6.18 14.91 18.70
CA LYS A 148 -6.20 13.45 18.82
C LYS A 148 -7.02 12.75 17.72
N LEU A 149 -6.81 13.16 16.48
CA LEU A 149 -7.45 12.52 15.33
C LEU A 149 -6.96 11.08 15.18
N PRO A 150 -7.80 10.12 14.76
CA PRO A 150 -7.35 8.78 14.43
C PRO A 150 -6.31 8.82 13.31
N VAL A 151 -5.38 7.87 13.36
CA VAL A 151 -4.28 7.75 12.40
C VAL A 151 -4.48 6.50 11.56
N ALA A 152 -4.25 6.58 10.26
CA ALA A 152 -4.23 5.45 9.36
C ALA A 152 -2.87 5.39 8.65
N LEU A 153 -2.15 4.28 8.79
CA LEU A 153 -0.89 4.01 8.10
C LEU A 153 -1.15 3.11 6.89
N TRP A 154 -0.94 3.66 5.69
CA TRP A 154 -1.01 2.92 4.44
C TRP A 154 0.32 2.25 4.10
N ILE A 155 0.26 0.93 3.80
CA ILE A 155 1.37 0.11 3.34
C ILE A 155 1.02 -0.39 1.93
N HIS A 156 1.74 0.13 0.92
CA HIS A 156 1.46 -0.18 -0.49
C HIS A 156 1.78 -1.63 -0.86
N GLY A 157 1.17 -2.10 -1.93
CA GLY A 157 1.39 -3.42 -2.53
C GLY A 157 2.58 -3.48 -3.48
N GLY A 158 2.44 -4.23 -4.58
CA GLY A 158 3.46 -4.37 -5.62
C GLY A 158 4.39 -5.58 -5.44
N GLY A 159 3.90 -6.67 -4.80
CA GLY A 159 4.63 -7.94 -4.70
C GLY A 159 5.93 -7.86 -3.92
N TYR A 160 6.12 -6.87 -3.07
CA TYR A 160 7.36 -6.53 -2.36
C TYR A 160 8.51 -6.11 -3.29
N ARG A 161 8.27 -5.91 -4.58
CA ARG A 161 9.26 -5.60 -5.61
C ARG A 161 9.11 -4.23 -6.23
N GLU A 162 7.90 -3.71 -6.23
CA GLU A 162 7.53 -2.45 -6.87
C GLU A 162 6.48 -1.71 -6.03
N GLY A 163 6.14 -0.49 -6.43
CA GLY A 163 5.17 0.36 -5.77
C GLY A 163 5.82 1.42 -4.87
N TRP A 164 5.00 2.37 -4.44
CA TRP A 164 5.38 3.44 -3.51
C TRP A 164 4.15 4.05 -2.85
N GLY A 165 4.34 4.70 -1.72
CA GLY A 165 3.24 5.24 -0.91
C GLY A 165 2.53 6.47 -1.48
N THR A 166 2.88 6.92 -2.67
CA THR A 166 2.34 8.14 -3.30
C THR A 166 1.92 7.91 -4.75
N GLU A 167 1.55 6.68 -5.08
CA GLU A 167 0.89 6.37 -6.34
C GLU A 167 -0.41 7.20 -6.45
N PRO A 168 -0.85 7.57 -7.66
CA PRO A 168 -1.98 8.48 -7.85
C PRO A 168 -3.27 8.06 -7.13
N GLU A 169 -3.49 6.76 -6.95
CA GLU A 169 -4.64 6.23 -6.21
C GLU A 169 -4.57 6.46 -4.70
N PHE A 170 -3.40 6.76 -4.11
CA PHE A 170 -3.22 6.92 -2.66
C PHE A 170 -3.26 8.39 -2.19
N ASP A 171 -4.01 9.26 -2.87
CA ASP A 171 -4.15 10.65 -2.44
C ASP A 171 -4.78 10.75 -1.04
N GLY A 172 -4.08 11.46 -0.15
CA GLY A 172 -4.50 11.59 1.25
C GLY A 172 -5.51 12.69 1.53
N LYS A 173 -5.88 13.49 0.54
CA LYS A 173 -6.81 14.63 0.67
C LYS A 173 -8.13 14.21 1.33
N GLU A 174 -8.80 13.23 0.76
CA GLU A 174 -10.14 12.83 1.19
C GLU A 174 -10.14 12.21 2.59
N TRP A 175 -9.11 11.46 2.95
CA TRP A 175 -8.92 10.93 4.32
C TRP A 175 -8.73 12.06 5.33
N ALA A 176 -7.89 13.05 5.01
CA ALA A 176 -7.71 14.23 5.85
C ALA A 176 -9.01 15.00 6.02
N LEU A 177 -9.80 15.18 4.96
CA LEU A 177 -11.10 15.86 5.01
C LEU A 177 -12.13 15.11 5.87
N LYS A 178 -11.99 13.79 6.02
CA LYS A 178 -12.77 12.96 6.96
C LYS A 178 -12.20 12.93 8.38
N ASP A 179 -11.33 13.86 8.75
CA ASP A 179 -10.72 13.95 10.09
C ASP A 179 -9.96 12.67 10.51
N VAL A 180 -9.23 12.07 9.58
CA VAL A 180 -8.27 10.99 9.81
C VAL A 180 -6.90 11.45 9.33
N VAL A 181 -5.89 11.32 10.17
CA VAL A 181 -4.50 11.56 9.76
C VAL A 181 -4.05 10.38 8.91
N LEU A 182 -3.89 10.58 7.61
CA LEU A 182 -3.34 9.54 6.74
C LEU A 182 -1.82 9.66 6.69
N VAL A 183 -1.14 8.56 6.93
CA VAL A 183 0.31 8.40 6.72
C VAL A 183 0.52 7.38 5.62
N THR A 184 1.29 7.73 4.58
CA THR A 184 1.74 6.80 3.54
C THR A 184 3.24 6.66 3.59
N ILE A 185 3.78 5.47 3.32
CA ILE A 185 5.21 5.17 3.44
C ILE A 185 5.78 4.55 2.19
N ASN A 186 7.07 4.80 1.96
CA ASN A 186 7.92 3.95 1.16
C ASN A 186 8.72 3.04 2.09
N TYR A 187 9.08 1.85 1.63
CA TYR A 187 9.93 0.89 2.34
C TYR A 187 10.84 0.19 1.34
N ARG A 188 11.92 -0.42 1.80
CA ARG A 188 12.85 -1.15 0.93
C ARG A 188 12.17 -2.34 0.24
N LEU A 189 12.45 -2.49 -1.05
CA LEU A 189 11.83 -3.46 -1.94
C LEU A 189 12.84 -4.48 -2.48
N GLY A 190 12.33 -5.61 -2.98
CA GLY A 190 13.09 -6.65 -3.64
C GLY A 190 14.31 -7.08 -2.82
N ILE A 191 15.42 -7.30 -3.49
CA ILE A 191 16.69 -7.70 -2.88
C ILE A 191 17.17 -6.73 -1.78
N PHE A 192 16.86 -5.44 -1.87
CA PHE A 192 17.28 -4.44 -0.88
C PHE A 192 16.48 -4.52 0.43
N GLY A 193 15.21 -4.94 0.33
CA GLY A 193 14.31 -5.09 1.47
C GLY A 193 14.20 -6.50 2.03
N PHE A 194 14.53 -7.52 1.22
CA PHE A 194 14.13 -8.91 1.55
C PHE A 194 15.21 -9.96 1.21
N MET A 195 16.50 -9.64 1.25
CA MET A 195 17.57 -10.60 0.99
C MET A 195 18.03 -11.31 2.26
N PRO A 196 17.65 -12.57 2.52
CA PRO A 196 18.23 -13.39 3.58
C PRO A 196 19.56 -13.98 3.12
N TYR A 197 20.64 -13.72 3.85
CA TYR A 197 21.96 -14.22 3.51
C TYR A 197 22.81 -14.47 4.74
N GLY A 198 23.51 -15.59 4.83
CA GLY A 198 24.20 -16.04 6.03
C GLY A 198 25.22 -15.05 6.57
N GLU A 199 25.98 -14.39 5.69
CA GLU A 199 26.95 -13.36 6.08
C GLU A 199 26.28 -12.10 6.65
N LEU A 200 25.06 -11.74 6.13
CA LEU A 200 24.26 -10.64 6.69
C LEU A 200 23.68 -11.02 8.06
N SER A 201 23.22 -12.25 8.22
CA SER A 201 22.76 -12.75 9.51
C SER A 201 23.89 -12.78 10.55
N ALA A 202 25.11 -13.15 10.13
CA ALA A 202 26.25 -13.20 11.02
C ALA A 202 26.70 -11.82 11.53
N GLU A 203 26.49 -10.73 10.78
CA GLU A 203 26.77 -9.36 11.24
C GLU A 203 25.61 -8.70 11.99
N SER A 204 24.39 -9.26 11.90
CA SER A 204 23.22 -8.72 12.58
C SER A 204 23.32 -8.96 14.10
N PRO A 205 22.99 -7.97 14.94
CA PRO A 205 22.96 -8.13 16.39
C PRO A 205 21.92 -9.17 16.85
N HIS A 206 20.95 -9.50 15.99
CA HIS A 206 19.89 -10.47 16.26
C HIS A 206 20.09 -11.81 15.52
N GLY A 207 21.17 -11.97 14.74
CA GLY A 207 21.47 -13.19 14.00
C GLY A 207 20.49 -13.46 12.85
N VAL A 208 19.85 -12.43 12.29
CA VAL A 208 18.83 -12.54 11.23
C VAL A 208 19.11 -11.60 10.06
N SER A 209 18.53 -11.93 8.90
CA SER A 209 18.54 -11.10 7.69
C SER A 209 17.25 -11.33 6.89
N GLY A 210 16.95 -10.50 5.89
CA GLY A 210 15.87 -10.72 4.93
C GLY A 210 14.57 -9.95 5.17
N ASN A 211 14.25 -9.55 6.39
CA ASN A 211 12.99 -8.83 6.70
C ASN A 211 13.17 -7.30 6.85
N TYR A 212 14.14 -6.71 6.16
CA TYR A 212 14.46 -5.28 6.31
C TYR A 212 13.28 -4.39 5.91
N GLY A 213 12.53 -4.73 4.85
CA GLY A 213 11.33 -3.99 4.45
C GLY A 213 10.23 -4.01 5.51
N ILE A 214 10.05 -5.12 6.23
CA ILE A 214 9.12 -5.19 7.38
C ILE A 214 9.65 -4.37 8.56
N MET A 215 10.96 -4.40 8.81
CA MET A 215 11.58 -3.57 9.86
C MET A 215 11.39 -2.08 9.54
N ASP A 216 11.46 -1.65 8.27
CA ASP A 216 11.20 -0.28 7.83
C ASP A 216 9.75 0.13 8.16
N GLN A 217 8.78 -0.74 7.87
CA GLN A 217 7.37 -0.51 8.17
C GLN A 217 7.13 -0.42 9.70
N ILE A 218 7.78 -1.27 10.49
CA ILE A 218 7.73 -1.18 11.97
C ILE A 218 8.40 0.10 12.45
N GLN A 219 9.50 0.54 11.83
CA GLN A 219 10.17 1.81 12.17
C GLN A 219 9.24 3.01 11.87
N SER A 220 8.47 2.99 10.79
CA SER A 220 7.47 4.03 10.52
C SER A 220 6.38 4.10 11.60
N LEU A 221 5.98 2.96 12.17
CA LEU A 221 5.05 2.90 13.30
C LEU A 221 5.66 3.50 14.59
N LYS A 222 6.94 3.25 14.84
CA LYS A 222 7.66 3.89 15.96
C LYS A 222 7.73 5.40 15.75
N TRP A 223 8.05 5.84 14.52
CA TRP A 223 8.03 7.26 14.18
C TRP A 223 6.65 7.89 14.40
N ILE A 224 5.56 7.22 14.00
CA ILE A 224 4.17 7.66 14.26
C ILE A 224 3.96 7.82 15.77
N LYS A 225 4.34 6.82 16.57
CA LYS A 225 4.17 6.85 18.02
C LYS A 225 4.80 8.08 18.66
N GLU A 226 5.96 8.52 18.16
CA GLU A 226 6.73 9.63 18.73
C GLU A 226 6.32 11.00 18.18
N ASN A 227 5.86 11.07 16.90
CA ASN A 227 5.77 12.34 16.20
C ASN A 227 4.34 12.74 15.80
N ILE A 228 3.39 11.80 15.68
CA ILE A 228 2.12 12.07 15.01
C ILE A 228 1.23 13.08 15.74
N ALA A 229 1.44 13.29 17.02
CA ALA A 229 0.75 14.32 17.80
C ALA A 229 1.00 15.74 17.26
N GLN A 230 2.18 16.01 16.67
CA GLN A 230 2.48 17.29 16.02
C GLN A 230 1.54 17.58 14.83
N PHE A 231 0.99 16.52 14.22
CA PHE A 231 0.04 16.60 13.12
C PHE A 231 -1.42 16.49 13.58
N GLY A 232 -1.66 16.57 14.89
CA GLY A 232 -2.97 16.43 15.51
C GLY A 232 -3.48 14.99 15.61
N GLY A 233 -2.62 13.98 15.32
CA GLY A 233 -2.97 12.56 15.39
C GLY A 233 -2.85 11.99 16.80
N ASP A 234 -3.62 10.93 17.06
CA ASP A 234 -3.55 10.17 18.30
C ASP A 234 -2.64 8.95 18.14
N PRO A 235 -1.46 8.90 18.78
CA PRO A 235 -0.56 7.75 18.72
C PRO A 235 -1.14 6.49 19.37
N ASP A 236 -2.22 6.60 20.13
CA ASP A 236 -2.93 5.48 20.76
C ASP A 236 -4.20 5.06 19.97
N ASN A 237 -4.40 5.63 18.77
CA ASN A 237 -5.50 5.27 17.88
C ASN A 237 -5.01 5.10 16.42
N VAL A 238 -4.13 4.13 16.18
CA VAL A 238 -3.47 3.87 14.90
C VAL A 238 -4.08 2.64 14.23
N THR A 239 -4.51 2.78 12.98
CA THR A 239 -4.94 1.69 12.09
C THR A 239 -3.85 1.43 11.07
N ILE A 240 -3.40 0.19 10.92
CA ILE A 240 -2.56 -0.22 9.79
C ILE A 240 -3.45 -0.83 8.70
N PHE A 241 -3.21 -0.44 7.45
CA PHE A 241 -3.93 -1.01 6.33
C PHE A 241 -3.03 -1.14 5.10
N GLY A 242 -3.27 -2.16 4.30
CA GLY A 242 -2.48 -2.43 3.11
C GLY A 242 -3.18 -3.39 2.18
N GLN A 243 -2.77 -3.38 0.92
CA GLN A 243 -3.35 -4.20 -0.14
C GLN A 243 -2.28 -5.10 -0.74
N SER A 244 -2.64 -6.32 -1.18
CA SER A 244 -1.70 -7.26 -1.85
C SER A 244 -0.48 -7.58 -0.96
N ALA A 245 0.74 -7.30 -1.43
CA ALA A 245 1.95 -7.42 -0.61
C ALA A 245 1.90 -6.52 0.63
N GLY A 246 1.29 -5.32 0.56
CA GLY A 246 1.02 -4.48 1.71
C GLY A 246 0.11 -5.15 2.74
N ALA A 247 -0.91 -5.89 2.30
CA ALA A 247 -1.73 -6.72 3.19
C ALA A 247 -0.94 -7.90 3.78
N GLY A 248 -0.03 -8.49 3.02
CA GLY A 248 0.93 -9.47 3.52
C GLY A 248 1.85 -8.87 4.60
N SER A 249 2.29 -7.61 4.42
CA SER A 249 3.01 -6.84 5.43
C SER A 249 2.18 -6.63 6.69
N VAL A 250 0.90 -6.21 6.55
CA VAL A 250 -0.02 -6.07 7.68
C VAL A 250 -0.14 -7.38 8.47
N ARG A 251 -0.26 -8.52 7.77
CA ARG A 251 -0.29 -9.86 8.42
C ARG A 251 1.00 -10.13 9.21
N THR A 252 2.17 -9.88 8.62
CA THR A 252 3.47 -10.06 9.29
C THR A 252 3.62 -9.12 10.50
N ILE A 253 3.20 -7.85 10.37
CA ILE A 253 3.22 -6.88 11.47
C ILE A 253 2.28 -7.33 12.60
N CYS A 254 1.11 -7.87 12.29
CA CYS A 254 0.16 -8.37 13.28
C CYS A 254 0.70 -9.55 14.10
N GLU A 255 1.57 -10.39 13.54
CA GLU A 255 2.19 -11.48 14.28
C GLU A 255 3.51 -11.09 14.97
N SER A 256 4.18 -10.02 14.47
CA SER A 256 5.48 -9.60 14.95
C SER A 256 5.46 -9.10 16.40
N PRO A 257 6.33 -9.60 17.27
CA PRO A 257 6.46 -9.07 18.62
C PRO A 257 7.00 -7.63 18.64
N LEU A 258 7.73 -7.20 17.60
CA LEU A 258 8.35 -5.88 17.52
C LEU A 258 7.34 -4.75 17.28
N ALA A 259 6.13 -5.09 16.81
CA ALA A 259 5.06 -4.14 16.52
C ALA A 259 3.99 -4.03 17.63
N ARG A 260 4.12 -4.79 18.71
CA ARG A 260 3.13 -4.79 19.80
C ARG A 260 2.96 -3.41 20.42
N GLY A 261 1.70 -2.95 20.50
CA GLY A 261 1.35 -1.64 21.07
C GLY A 261 1.65 -0.44 20.17
N LEU A 262 2.07 -0.65 18.91
CA LEU A 262 2.28 0.41 17.93
C LEU A 262 1.07 0.67 17.05
N PHE A 263 0.08 -0.24 17.02
CA PHE A 263 -1.17 -0.09 16.28
C PHE A 263 -2.34 -0.71 17.05
N HIS A 264 -3.57 -0.35 16.70
CA HIS A 264 -4.79 -0.62 17.45
C HIS A 264 -5.89 -1.25 16.59
N LYS A 265 -5.73 -1.27 15.26
CA LYS A 265 -6.63 -1.86 14.28
C LYS A 265 -5.86 -2.28 13.05
N ALA A 266 -6.37 -3.28 12.32
CA ALA A 266 -5.73 -3.76 11.10
C ALA A 266 -6.75 -4.01 9.98
N VAL A 267 -6.41 -3.58 8.75
CA VAL A 267 -7.19 -3.85 7.54
C VAL A 267 -6.32 -4.61 6.54
N ILE A 268 -6.77 -5.79 6.13
CA ILE A 268 -6.07 -6.70 5.21
C ILE A 268 -6.85 -6.75 3.90
N MET A 269 -6.34 -6.07 2.85
CA MET A 269 -7.01 -5.93 1.56
C MET A 269 -6.35 -6.84 0.53
N SER A 270 -7.08 -7.84 0.00
CA SER A 270 -6.54 -8.80 -0.99
C SER A 270 -5.22 -9.47 -0.56
N GLY A 271 -5.09 -9.77 0.74
CA GLY A 271 -3.93 -10.46 1.34
C GLY A 271 -4.19 -11.92 1.69
N GLY A 272 -5.38 -12.43 1.33
CA GLY A 272 -5.85 -13.76 1.70
C GLY A 272 -6.22 -13.87 3.18
N GLY A 273 -6.85 -15.00 3.51
CA GLY A 273 -7.21 -15.38 4.88
C GLY A 273 -6.32 -16.49 5.43
N LEU A 274 -6.90 -17.44 6.16
CA LEU A 274 -6.20 -18.64 6.65
C LEU A 274 -6.30 -19.79 5.65
N ASN A 275 -5.41 -20.75 5.75
CA ASN A 275 -5.50 -21.98 4.99
C ASN A 275 -6.74 -22.78 5.43
N VAL A 276 -7.54 -23.21 4.47
CA VAL A 276 -8.70 -24.06 4.74
C VAL A 276 -8.27 -25.51 4.57
N PRO A 277 -8.37 -26.36 5.60
CA PRO A 277 -8.07 -27.77 5.47
C PRO A 277 -8.99 -28.41 4.42
N PRO A 278 -8.51 -29.39 3.61
CA PRO A 278 -9.38 -30.15 2.73
C PRO A 278 -10.47 -30.85 3.55
N LYS A 279 -11.67 -30.91 3.00
CA LYS A 279 -12.76 -31.66 3.63
C LYS A 279 -12.39 -33.14 3.72
N ASP A 280 -12.94 -33.85 4.74
CA ASP A 280 -12.68 -35.25 4.96
C ASP A 280 -12.90 -36.07 3.67
N GLY A 281 -11.85 -36.78 3.24
CA GLY A 281 -11.84 -37.58 2.00
C GLY A 281 -11.45 -36.82 0.72
N GLU A 282 -11.23 -35.50 0.76
CA GLU A 282 -10.70 -34.74 -0.38
C GLU A 282 -9.16 -34.72 -0.34
N ALA A 283 -8.54 -35.06 -1.46
CA ALA A 283 -7.09 -34.82 -1.61
C ALA A 283 -6.80 -33.32 -1.67
N ALA A 284 -5.76 -32.88 -0.97
CA ALA A 284 -5.30 -31.49 -1.07
C ALA A 284 -5.02 -31.14 -2.54
N LYS A 285 -5.71 -30.14 -3.07
CA LYS A 285 -5.44 -29.67 -4.43
C LYS A 285 -4.02 -29.10 -4.48
N PRO A 286 -3.22 -29.43 -5.52
CA PRO A 286 -1.90 -28.83 -5.65
C PRO A 286 -2.05 -27.31 -5.70
N ALA A 287 -1.29 -26.61 -4.87
CA ALA A 287 -1.31 -25.16 -4.84
C ALA A 287 -0.89 -24.59 -6.20
N THR A 288 -1.67 -23.67 -6.74
CA THR A 288 -1.28 -22.92 -7.95
C THR A 288 0.00 -22.11 -7.66
N PRO A 289 0.78 -21.71 -8.67
CA PRO A 289 1.93 -20.84 -8.47
C PRO A 289 1.58 -19.57 -7.65
N MET A 290 0.42 -18.99 -7.90
CA MET A 290 -0.08 -17.84 -7.17
C MET A 290 -0.44 -18.17 -5.70
N ALA A 291 -1.11 -19.30 -5.46
CA ALA A 291 -1.38 -19.75 -4.10
C ALA A 291 -0.08 -20.02 -3.33
N LYS A 292 0.92 -20.63 -3.98
CA LYS A 292 2.26 -20.81 -3.39
C LYS A 292 2.89 -19.46 -3.05
N PHE A 293 2.76 -18.46 -3.92
CA PHE A 293 3.27 -17.11 -3.64
C PHE A 293 2.70 -16.55 -2.33
N PHE A 294 1.43 -16.73 -2.04
CA PHE A 294 0.79 -16.24 -0.81
C PHE A 294 0.97 -17.12 0.43
N THR A 295 1.25 -18.42 0.25
CA THR A 295 1.31 -19.39 1.36
C THR A 295 2.72 -19.88 1.68
N TYR A 296 3.72 -19.60 0.84
CA TYR A 296 5.10 -20.00 1.08
C TYR A 296 5.76 -19.08 2.11
N ASN A 297 6.07 -19.65 3.27
CA ASN A 297 6.72 -18.94 4.37
C ASN A 297 8.00 -19.70 4.75
N PRO A 298 9.13 -19.49 4.05
CA PRO A 298 10.37 -20.20 4.35
C PRO A 298 10.94 -19.73 5.68
N THR A 299 11.61 -20.65 6.37
CA THR A 299 12.45 -20.28 7.51
C THR A 299 13.71 -19.55 7.03
N LEU A 300 14.34 -18.78 7.93
CA LEU A 300 15.61 -18.10 7.65
C LEU A 300 16.65 -19.05 7.03
N LYS A 301 16.83 -20.23 7.61
CA LYS A 301 17.80 -21.22 7.13
C LYS A 301 17.51 -21.71 5.69
N GLU A 302 16.25 -21.96 5.37
CA GLU A 302 15.83 -22.36 4.02
C GLU A 302 16.07 -21.22 3.03
N ALA A 303 15.69 -20.01 3.42
CA ALA A 303 15.81 -18.82 2.62
C ALA A 303 17.28 -18.44 2.34
N GLU A 304 18.14 -18.50 3.34
CA GLU A 304 19.59 -18.30 3.17
C GLU A 304 20.22 -19.34 2.24
N ALA A 305 19.78 -20.59 2.32
CA ALA A 305 20.29 -21.65 1.45
C ALA A 305 19.87 -21.42 -0.03
N GLU A 306 18.68 -20.87 -0.26
CA GLU A 306 18.23 -20.50 -1.61
C GLU A 306 18.96 -19.25 -2.12
N THR A 307 19.08 -18.20 -1.32
CA THR A 307 19.84 -16.99 -1.67
C THR A 307 21.29 -17.32 -2.00
N LYS A 308 21.92 -18.20 -1.22
CA LYS A 308 23.30 -18.63 -1.47
C LYS A 308 23.50 -19.22 -2.88
N LYS A 309 22.53 -19.97 -3.40
CA LYS A 309 22.61 -20.50 -4.77
C LYS A 309 22.71 -19.37 -5.81
N VAL A 310 21.97 -18.28 -5.62
CA VAL A 310 21.97 -17.12 -6.51
C VAL A 310 23.29 -16.36 -6.39
N MET A 311 23.78 -16.16 -5.16
CA MET A 311 25.04 -15.44 -4.90
C MET A 311 26.27 -16.21 -5.41
N ASP A 312 26.31 -17.54 -5.20
CA ASP A 312 27.37 -18.41 -5.73
C ASP A 312 27.37 -18.36 -7.27
N TRP A 313 26.21 -18.45 -7.91
CA TRP A 313 26.08 -18.36 -9.36
C TRP A 313 26.55 -17.01 -9.92
N ALA A 314 26.22 -15.92 -9.22
CA ALA A 314 26.63 -14.57 -9.59
C ALA A 314 28.11 -14.25 -9.29
N GLY A 315 28.79 -15.08 -8.51
CA GLY A 315 30.16 -14.82 -8.03
C GLY A 315 30.23 -13.69 -6.99
N LEU A 316 29.13 -13.37 -6.34
CA LEU A 316 28.99 -12.30 -5.35
C LEU A 316 28.87 -12.87 -3.92
N THR A 317 29.91 -13.60 -3.50
CA THR A 317 29.94 -14.25 -2.17
C THR A 317 30.63 -13.42 -1.08
N ASP A 318 31.26 -12.31 -1.44
CA ASP A 318 31.94 -11.39 -0.54
C ASP A 318 31.02 -10.22 -0.20
N LEU A 319 30.76 -9.99 1.10
CA LEU A 319 29.82 -8.98 1.55
C LEU A 319 30.24 -7.55 1.18
N ALA A 320 31.54 -7.24 1.17
CA ALA A 320 32.04 -5.94 0.77
C ALA A 320 31.80 -5.70 -0.74
N LYS A 321 31.98 -6.72 -1.57
CA LYS A 321 31.64 -6.66 -3.00
C LYS A 321 30.14 -6.52 -3.24
N LEU A 322 29.32 -7.22 -2.45
CA LEU A 322 27.87 -7.09 -2.52
C LEU A 322 27.43 -5.66 -2.19
N ARG A 323 27.95 -5.06 -1.12
CA ARG A 323 27.64 -3.68 -0.76
C ARG A 323 28.14 -2.65 -1.77
N ALA A 324 29.25 -2.93 -2.44
CA ALA A 324 29.81 -2.08 -3.49
C ALA A 324 29.15 -2.27 -4.86
N ALA A 325 28.39 -3.35 -5.07
CA ALA A 325 27.72 -3.60 -6.34
C ALA A 325 26.60 -2.57 -6.59
N SER A 326 26.47 -2.18 -7.87
CA SER A 326 25.41 -1.22 -8.25
C SER A 326 24.01 -1.82 -8.17
N THR A 327 23.02 -0.98 -8.02
CA THR A 327 21.60 -1.36 -7.97
C THR A 327 21.14 -2.07 -9.23
N GLU A 328 21.65 -1.64 -10.40
CA GLU A 328 21.32 -2.21 -11.71
C GLU A 328 21.82 -3.66 -11.86
N ILE A 329 22.87 -4.03 -11.12
CA ILE A 329 23.40 -5.41 -11.11
C ILE A 329 22.60 -6.25 -10.11
N LEU A 330 22.33 -5.71 -8.93
CA LEU A 330 21.71 -6.45 -7.83
C LEU A 330 20.22 -6.71 -8.08
N TYR A 331 19.47 -5.68 -8.49
CA TYR A 331 18.02 -5.75 -8.60
C TYR A 331 17.51 -6.92 -9.49
N PRO A 332 18.00 -7.11 -10.72
CA PRO A 332 17.49 -8.17 -11.59
C PRO A 332 18.08 -9.56 -11.30
N MET A 333 18.97 -9.69 -10.33
CA MET A 333 19.81 -10.90 -10.14
C MET A 333 18.99 -12.15 -9.94
N CYS A 334 17.96 -12.12 -9.07
CA CYS A 334 17.10 -13.27 -8.83
C CYS A 334 16.31 -13.67 -10.08
N ASN A 335 15.78 -12.70 -10.80
CA ASN A 335 15.02 -12.93 -12.03
C ASN A 335 15.91 -13.52 -13.13
N ILE A 336 17.14 -13.02 -13.28
CA ILE A 336 18.11 -13.55 -14.26
C ILE A 336 18.50 -14.98 -13.88
N TYR A 337 18.78 -15.24 -12.60
CA TYR A 337 19.07 -16.58 -12.12
C TYR A 337 17.93 -17.56 -12.46
N ASN A 338 16.68 -17.18 -12.14
CA ASN A 338 15.50 -18.00 -12.41
C ASN A 338 15.33 -18.30 -13.90
N MET A 339 15.51 -17.28 -14.75
CA MET A 339 15.42 -17.44 -16.20
C MET A 339 16.48 -18.40 -16.74
N VAL A 340 17.73 -18.26 -16.31
CA VAL A 340 18.87 -19.08 -16.80
C VAL A 340 18.77 -20.52 -16.28
N ASN A 341 18.42 -20.71 -15.02
CA ASN A 341 18.40 -22.01 -14.36
C ASN A 341 17.02 -22.70 -14.39
N LYS A 342 16.02 -22.09 -15.04
CA LYS A 342 14.62 -22.58 -15.06
C LYS A 342 14.09 -22.85 -13.65
N SER A 343 14.36 -21.91 -12.75
CA SER A 343 14.03 -21.94 -11.34
C SER A 343 12.88 -20.97 -11.04
N ASP A 344 12.26 -21.11 -9.89
CA ASP A 344 11.16 -20.28 -9.40
C ASP A 344 11.44 -19.78 -7.96
N LEU A 345 12.65 -19.36 -7.68
CA LEU A 345 13.04 -18.80 -6.39
C LEU A 345 12.47 -17.39 -6.20
N TYR A 346 11.77 -17.18 -5.09
CA TYR A 346 11.16 -15.89 -4.73
C TYR A 346 11.60 -15.41 -3.34
N VAL A 347 12.58 -16.06 -2.74
CA VAL A 347 12.98 -15.86 -1.35
C VAL A 347 13.53 -14.47 -1.05
N MET A 348 14.11 -13.80 -2.03
CA MET A 348 14.66 -12.44 -1.89
C MET A 348 13.63 -11.32 -2.15
N GLU A 349 12.34 -11.63 -2.15
CA GLU A 349 11.29 -10.69 -2.54
C GLU A 349 10.07 -10.81 -1.63
N ARG A 350 10.24 -11.31 -0.39
CA ARG A 350 9.12 -11.51 0.54
C ARG A 350 9.57 -11.66 1.98
N PRO A 351 8.67 -11.44 2.95
CA PRO A 351 8.93 -11.78 4.35
C PRO A 351 9.19 -13.28 4.54
N ILE A 352 10.02 -13.60 5.53
CA ILE A 352 10.40 -14.97 5.92
C ILE A 352 10.22 -15.16 7.43
N ILE A 353 10.13 -16.40 7.88
CA ILE A 353 10.13 -16.74 9.32
C ILE A 353 11.58 -16.73 9.80
N ASP A 354 12.00 -15.64 10.44
CA ASP A 354 13.38 -15.43 10.88
C ASP A 354 13.60 -15.65 12.40
N GLY A 355 12.49 -15.77 13.16
CA GLY A 355 12.54 -15.96 14.60
C GLY A 355 12.74 -14.66 15.40
N TYR A 356 12.79 -13.50 14.74
CA TYR A 356 12.94 -12.19 15.36
C TYR A 356 11.83 -11.21 14.94
N VAL A 357 11.75 -10.89 13.64
CA VAL A 357 10.69 -10.04 13.07
C VAL A 357 9.41 -10.85 12.92
N SER A 358 9.51 -12.05 12.38
CA SER A 358 8.44 -13.01 12.16
C SER A 358 8.78 -14.32 12.88
N LEU A 359 7.93 -14.71 13.85
CA LEU A 359 8.19 -15.89 14.69
C LEU A 359 7.62 -17.17 14.05
N LYS A 360 6.54 -17.04 13.27
CA LYS A 360 5.82 -18.14 12.63
C LYS A 360 4.94 -17.61 11.50
N SER A 361 4.29 -18.46 10.75
CA SER A 361 3.34 -18.01 9.75
C SER A 361 2.14 -17.31 10.40
N PHE A 362 1.54 -16.37 9.67
CA PHE A 362 0.32 -15.68 10.15
C PHE A 362 -0.81 -16.68 10.43
N ASP A 363 -0.93 -17.76 9.64
CA ASP A 363 -1.94 -18.82 9.85
C ASP A 363 -1.77 -19.50 11.21
N GLU A 364 -0.55 -19.93 11.53
CA GLU A 364 -0.23 -20.53 12.83
C GLU A 364 -0.47 -19.55 13.97
N ALA A 365 0.04 -18.34 13.84
CA ALA A 365 -0.11 -17.29 14.86
C ALA A 365 -1.58 -16.94 15.12
N ALA A 366 -2.40 -16.83 14.06
CA ALA A 366 -3.82 -16.54 14.20
C ALA A 366 -4.57 -17.69 14.90
N ARG A 367 -4.31 -18.96 14.53
CA ARG A 367 -4.95 -20.12 15.18
C ARG A 367 -4.57 -20.27 16.65
N GLU A 368 -3.34 -19.95 17.00
CA GLU A 368 -2.86 -19.94 18.38
C GLU A 368 -3.32 -18.74 19.19
N GLY A 369 -3.93 -17.72 18.56
CA GLY A 369 -4.32 -16.47 19.22
C GLY A 369 -3.11 -15.57 19.58
N SER A 370 -1.98 -15.76 18.90
CA SER A 370 -0.75 -14.99 19.14
C SER A 370 -0.56 -13.78 18.22
N ILE A 371 -1.47 -13.51 17.29
CA ILE A 371 -1.51 -12.25 16.56
C ILE A 371 -1.97 -11.09 17.45
N ALA A 372 -1.80 -9.84 17.00
CA ALA A 372 -2.30 -8.67 17.73
C ALA A 372 -3.80 -8.80 18.02
N ASP A 373 -4.18 -8.62 19.28
CA ASP A 373 -5.59 -8.69 19.69
C ASP A 373 -6.25 -7.32 19.48
N VAL A 374 -6.58 -7.04 18.22
CA VAL A 374 -7.19 -5.80 17.74
C VAL A 374 -8.39 -6.13 16.85
N PRO A 375 -9.30 -5.18 16.60
CA PRO A 375 -10.30 -5.32 15.53
C PRO A 375 -9.67 -5.45 14.15
N TYR A 376 -10.25 -6.33 13.31
CA TYR A 376 -9.81 -6.55 11.93
C TYR A 376 -10.90 -6.22 10.93
N MET A 377 -10.51 -5.66 9.79
CA MET A 377 -11.31 -5.65 8.57
C MET A 377 -10.51 -6.39 7.51
N ILE A 378 -11.13 -7.31 6.77
CA ILE A 378 -10.45 -8.18 5.83
C ILE A 378 -11.32 -8.42 4.61
N GLY A 379 -10.74 -8.32 3.40
CA GLY A 379 -11.53 -8.54 2.20
C GLY A 379 -10.70 -8.71 0.95
N TYR A 380 -11.41 -8.77 -0.18
CA TYR A 380 -10.83 -9.04 -1.49
C TYR A 380 -11.71 -8.50 -2.61
N THR A 381 -11.23 -8.53 -3.85
CA THR A 381 -11.99 -8.18 -5.05
C THR A 381 -12.52 -9.44 -5.74
N LEU A 382 -13.71 -9.36 -6.36
CA LEU A 382 -14.39 -10.53 -6.97
C LEU A 382 -13.51 -11.26 -8.01
N ASN A 383 -12.74 -10.51 -8.80
CA ASN A 383 -11.84 -11.05 -9.83
C ASN A 383 -10.36 -10.97 -9.38
N ASP A 384 -10.11 -11.29 -8.13
CA ASP A 384 -8.79 -11.26 -7.51
C ASP A 384 -7.83 -12.34 -8.08
N LEU A 385 -6.57 -12.33 -7.65
CA LEU A 385 -5.53 -13.27 -8.08
C LEU A 385 -5.79 -14.74 -7.66
N GLY A 386 -6.86 -14.99 -6.92
CA GLY A 386 -7.31 -16.33 -6.51
C GLY A 386 -8.56 -16.24 -5.64
N SER A 387 -9.18 -17.40 -5.34
CA SER A 387 -10.32 -17.47 -4.42
C SER A 387 -9.82 -17.22 -2.98
N MET A 388 -10.26 -16.14 -2.35
CA MET A 388 -9.85 -15.76 -1.00
C MET A 388 -10.98 -15.90 0.04
N GLY A 389 -12.23 -15.97 -0.42
CA GLY A 389 -13.42 -15.94 0.45
C GLY A 389 -13.41 -16.99 1.57
N ASP A 390 -13.13 -18.27 1.23
CA ASP A 390 -13.11 -19.35 2.21
C ASP A 390 -12.05 -19.13 3.30
N GLY A 391 -10.86 -18.68 2.91
CA GLY A 391 -9.77 -18.39 3.84
C GLY A 391 -10.09 -17.20 4.75
N ILE A 392 -10.78 -16.18 4.22
CA ILE A 392 -11.25 -15.03 4.98
C ILE A 392 -12.33 -15.44 5.98
N ALA A 393 -13.29 -16.26 5.55
CA ALA A 393 -14.32 -16.81 6.45
C ALA A 393 -13.69 -17.64 7.59
N GLU A 394 -12.68 -18.45 7.28
CA GLU A 394 -11.94 -19.23 8.30
C GLU A 394 -11.19 -18.30 9.27
N PHE A 395 -10.57 -17.22 8.80
CA PHE A 395 -9.96 -16.21 9.68
C PHE A 395 -10.99 -15.60 10.63
N CYS A 396 -12.14 -15.16 10.12
CA CYS A 396 -13.22 -14.59 10.92
C CYS A 396 -13.74 -15.58 11.98
N LYS A 397 -13.92 -16.85 11.60
CA LYS A 397 -14.33 -17.91 12.52
C LYS A 397 -13.31 -18.11 13.65
N VAL A 398 -12.02 -18.17 13.33
CA VAL A 398 -10.95 -18.30 14.33
C VAL A 398 -10.94 -17.09 15.26
N ARG A 399 -11.00 -15.86 14.72
CA ARG A 399 -11.04 -14.62 15.54
C ARG A 399 -12.27 -14.56 16.43
N SER A 400 -13.45 -14.89 15.89
CA SER A 400 -14.70 -14.93 16.66
C SER A 400 -14.62 -15.92 17.82
N ALA A 401 -14.07 -17.13 17.60
CA ALA A 401 -13.87 -18.12 18.64
C ALA A 401 -12.91 -17.68 19.77
N GLN A 402 -12.00 -16.75 19.45
CA GLN A 402 -11.07 -16.13 20.40
C GLN A 402 -11.66 -14.86 21.08
N GLY A 403 -12.91 -14.48 20.78
CA GLY A 403 -13.56 -13.28 21.32
C GLY A 403 -13.21 -11.98 20.58
N GLY A 404 -12.41 -12.06 19.49
CA GLY A 404 -12.07 -10.91 18.68
C GLY A 404 -13.12 -10.60 17.62
N LYS A 405 -13.08 -9.38 17.06
CA LYS A 405 -13.97 -8.92 15.99
C LYS A 405 -13.25 -8.87 14.66
N ALA A 406 -13.91 -9.35 13.60
CA ALA A 406 -13.46 -9.20 12.22
C ALA A 406 -14.66 -8.90 11.32
N TRP A 407 -14.51 -7.95 10.41
CA TRP A 407 -15.49 -7.62 9.37
C TRP A 407 -14.94 -8.06 8.03
N ALA A 408 -15.72 -8.83 7.28
CA ALA A 408 -15.32 -9.36 5.99
C ALA A 408 -16.03 -8.63 4.84
N TYR A 409 -15.31 -8.33 3.73
CA TYR A 409 -15.92 -7.72 2.55
C TYR A 409 -15.47 -8.37 1.24
N GLU A 410 -16.31 -8.18 0.21
CA GLU A 410 -15.98 -8.44 -1.19
C GLU A 410 -16.29 -7.18 -2.01
N PHE A 411 -15.31 -6.71 -2.77
CA PHE A 411 -15.52 -5.66 -3.76
C PHE A 411 -15.85 -6.30 -5.12
N ALA A 412 -17.05 -6.04 -5.62
CA ALA A 412 -17.59 -6.69 -6.82
C ALA A 412 -18.02 -5.70 -7.92
N ARG A 413 -17.60 -4.42 -7.87
CA ARG A 413 -17.82 -3.45 -8.92
C ARG A 413 -16.84 -3.68 -10.08
N PRO A 414 -17.28 -4.16 -11.27
CA PRO A 414 -16.46 -4.12 -12.47
C PRO A 414 -16.16 -2.68 -12.84
N LEU A 415 -14.87 -2.33 -13.02
CA LEU A 415 -14.54 -0.95 -13.36
C LEU A 415 -15.06 -0.57 -14.77
N PRO A 416 -15.58 0.66 -14.96
CA PRO A 416 -16.10 1.10 -16.24
C PRO A 416 -14.99 1.22 -17.30
N ASP A 417 -15.34 1.01 -18.58
CA ASP A 417 -14.42 1.00 -19.71
C ASP A 417 -15.11 1.64 -20.92
N ASP A 418 -14.46 2.60 -21.56
CA ASP A 418 -14.94 3.25 -22.79
C ASP A 418 -14.20 2.78 -24.06
N GLY A 419 -13.31 1.80 -23.90
CA GLY A 419 -12.48 1.26 -24.98
C GLY A 419 -11.27 2.12 -25.36
N SER A 420 -10.97 3.18 -24.62
CA SER A 420 -9.82 4.06 -24.88
C SER A 420 -8.48 3.38 -24.58
N HIS A 421 -8.44 2.40 -23.65
CA HIS A 421 -7.28 1.67 -23.21
C HIS A 421 -7.42 0.15 -23.33
N PRO A 422 -7.56 -0.41 -24.55
CA PRO A 422 -7.81 -1.84 -24.75
C PRO A 422 -6.64 -2.72 -24.23
N GLU A 423 -5.42 -2.20 -24.20
CA GLU A 423 -4.24 -2.90 -23.66
C GLU A 423 -4.30 -3.10 -22.14
N VAL A 424 -5.01 -2.20 -21.44
CA VAL A 424 -5.30 -2.31 -19.99
C VAL A 424 -6.45 -3.28 -19.77
N THR A 425 -7.59 -3.03 -20.39
CA THR A 425 -8.84 -3.79 -20.17
C THR A 425 -8.77 -5.21 -20.70
N ALA A 426 -7.83 -5.53 -21.59
CA ALA A 426 -7.53 -6.91 -21.97
C ALA A 426 -6.97 -7.74 -20.80
N ARG A 427 -6.27 -7.10 -19.86
CA ARG A 427 -5.59 -7.74 -18.71
C ARG A 427 -6.33 -7.54 -17.40
N LEU A 428 -6.82 -6.33 -17.14
CA LEU A 428 -7.48 -5.92 -15.90
C LEU A 428 -9.00 -5.90 -16.11
N LYS A 429 -9.66 -7.04 -15.86
CA LYS A 429 -11.08 -7.24 -16.14
C LYS A 429 -11.91 -7.33 -14.86
N GLY A 430 -13.11 -6.75 -14.93
CA GLY A 430 -14.08 -6.83 -13.84
C GLY A 430 -13.64 -6.04 -12.60
N ALA A 431 -13.91 -6.61 -11.43
CA ALA A 431 -13.38 -6.14 -10.17
C ALA A 431 -12.02 -6.81 -9.93
N PHE A 432 -10.99 -6.40 -10.70
CA PHE A 432 -9.67 -7.01 -10.69
C PHE A 432 -8.91 -6.70 -9.39
N HIS A 433 -7.84 -7.45 -9.12
CA HIS A 433 -6.96 -7.24 -7.97
C HIS A 433 -6.52 -5.77 -7.87
N SER A 434 -6.72 -5.13 -6.74
CA SER A 434 -6.44 -3.71 -6.43
C SER A 434 -7.48 -2.69 -6.96
N SER A 435 -8.52 -3.11 -7.67
CA SER A 435 -9.50 -2.17 -8.24
C SER A 435 -10.34 -1.42 -7.20
N ASP A 436 -10.38 -1.89 -5.97
CA ASP A 436 -11.04 -1.26 -4.82
C ASP A 436 -10.28 -0.03 -4.27
N LEU A 437 -9.00 0.13 -4.64
CA LEU A 437 -8.16 1.22 -4.13
C LEU A 437 -8.68 2.60 -4.53
N TRP A 438 -9.09 2.79 -5.79
CA TRP A 438 -9.72 4.03 -6.26
C TRP A 438 -10.89 4.47 -5.38
N PHE A 439 -11.66 3.50 -4.89
CA PHE A 439 -12.85 3.74 -4.08
C PHE A 439 -12.50 4.01 -2.60
N VAL A 440 -11.56 3.27 -2.04
CA VAL A 440 -11.14 3.43 -0.64
C VAL A 440 -10.45 4.77 -0.39
N PHE A 441 -9.68 5.25 -1.37
CA PHE A 441 -9.04 6.57 -1.28
C PHE A 441 -9.89 7.71 -1.85
N LYS A 442 -11.02 7.37 -2.54
CA LYS A 442 -11.87 8.32 -3.24
C LYS A 442 -11.07 9.20 -4.21
N SER A 443 -10.17 8.57 -4.93
CA SER A 443 -9.21 9.19 -5.86
C SER A 443 -9.60 8.98 -7.33
N LEU A 444 -10.87 8.75 -7.62
CA LEU A 444 -11.42 8.49 -8.97
C LEU A 444 -11.02 9.56 -9.99
N GLU A 445 -10.85 10.82 -9.54
CA GLU A 445 -10.47 11.96 -10.37
C GLU A 445 -9.07 11.83 -11.01
N HIS A 446 -8.21 10.97 -10.47
CA HIS A 446 -6.86 10.74 -10.99
C HIS A 446 -6.81 9.64 -12.05
N CYS A 447 -7.94 8.95 -12.29
CA CYS A 447 -8.03 7.84 -13.22
C CYS A 447 -8.73 8.23 -14.53
N TRP A 448 -8.27 7.67 -15.64
CA TRP A 448 -8.82 7.87 -16.99
C TRP A 448 -10.22 7.25 -17.20
N ARG A 449 -10.68 6.38 -16.30
CA ARG A 449 -11.93 5.63 -16.48
C ARG A 449 -13.17 6.53 -16.48
N PRO A 450 -14.21 6.20 -17.27
CA PRO A 450 -15.44 6.99 -17.38
C PRO A 450 -16.38 6.73 -16.20
N TRP A 451 -16.01 7.24 -15.02
CA TRP A 451 -16.77 7.04 -13.78
C TRP A 451 -18.19 7.60 -13.86
N THR A 452 -19.14 6.83 -13.35
CA THR A 452 -20.54 7.24 -13.21
C THR A 452 -20.79 7.88 -11.84
N GLN A 453 -21.97 8.52 -11.66
CA GLN A 453 -22.36 9.03 -10.35
C GLN A 453 -22.41 7.91 -9.29
N GLY A 454 -22.89 6.71 -9.69
CA GLY A 454 -22.89 5.54 -8.81
C GLY A 454 -21.49 5.15 -8.29
N ASP A 455 -20.45 5.31 -9.13
CA ASP A 455 -19.06 5.06 -8.71
C ASP A 455 -18.61 6.07 -7.66
N TRP A 456 -18.91 7.35 -7.84
CA TRP A 456 -18.63 8.40 -6.86
C TRP A 456 -19.37 8.16 -5.53
N ASP A 457 -20.64 7.76 -5.59
CA ASP A 457 -21.43 7.45 -4.40
C ASP A 457 -20.91 6.21 -3.67
N LEU A 458 -20.50 5.17 -4.41
CA LEU A 458 -19.86 3.98 -3.85
C LEU A 458 -18.52 4.33 -3.20
N SER A 459 -17.72 5.16 -3.86
CA SER A 459 -16.43 5.61 -3.35
C SER A 459 -16.60 6.41 -2.04
N GLU A 460 -17.57 7.32 -1.97
CA GLU A 460 -17.89 8.04 -0.73
C GLU A 460 -18.29 7.10 0.41
N LYS A 461 -19.09 6.05 0.12
CA LYS A 461 -19.48 5.04 1.09
C LYS A 461 -18.28 4.23 1.57
N MET A 462 -17.40 3.79 0.67
CA MET A 462 -16.22 3.01 1.02
C MET A 462 -15.24 3.84 1.85
N LEU A 463 -14.91 5.06 1.43
CA LEU A 463 -14.08 5.98 2.21
C LEU A 463 -14.66 6.19 3.61
N THR A 464 -15.98 6.47 3.72
CA THR A 464 -16.66 6.65 5.01
C THR A 464 -16.53 5.40 5.88
N THR A 465 -16.69 4.22 5.30
CA THR A 465 -16.59 2.93 6.00
C THR A 465 -15.18 2.70 6.56
N TRP A 466 -14.13 2.91 5.75
CA TRP A 466 -12.74 2.77 6.20
C TRP A 466 -12.36 3.80 7.25
N THR A 467 -12.77 5.05 7.06
CA THR A 467 -12.52 6.12 8.05
C THR A 467 -13.31 5.92 9.34
N ASN A 468 -14.53 5.38 9.30
CA ASN A 468 -15.26 4.97 10.49
C ASN A 468 -14.53 3.86 11.24
N PHE A 469 -14.06 2.82 10.55
CA PHE A 469 -13.27 1.78 11.18
C PHE A 469 -12.02 2.34 11.85
N ALA A 470 -11.32 3.29 11.20
CA ALA A 470 -10.17 3.96 11.79
C ALA A 470 -10.53 4.80 13.03
N LYS A 471 -11.69 5.44 13.07
CA LYS A 471 -12.17 6.26 14.17
C LYS A 471 -12.67 5.42 15.34
N TYR A 472 -13.60 4.51 15.07
CA TYR A 472 -14.47 3.88 16.07
C TYR A 472 -14.19 2.39 16.29
N SER A 473 -13.26 1.78 15.55
CA SER A 473 -13.06 0.31 15.53
C SER A 473 -14.30 -0.45 15.04
N ASP A 474 -15.20 0.25 14.34
CA ASP A 474 -16.43 -0.26 13.75
C ASP A 474 -16.70 0.43 12.40
N PRO A 475 -16.86 -0.30 11.29
CA PRO A 475 -17.13 0.29 9.98
C PRO A 475 -18.51 0.97 9.88
N ASN A 476 -19.42 0.68 10.83
CA ASN A 476 -20.75 1.29 10.90
C ASN A 476 -20.74 2.74 11.43
N GLY A 477 -19.63 3.21 11.95
CA GLY A 477 -19.52 4.53 12.56
C GLY A 477 -19.64 4.53 14.08
N PRO A 478 -20.02 5.68 14.68
CA PRO A 478 -20.03 5.85 16.12
C PRO A 478 -20.99 4.90 16.84
N SER A 479 -20.61 4.51 18.06
CA SER A 479 -21.48 3.76 18.98
C SER A 479 -22.65 4.63 19.47
N ASP A 480 -23.63 4.02 20.17
CA ASP A 480 -24.72 4.77 20.80
C ASP A 480 -24.20 5.78 21.84
N GLU A 481 -23.06 5.49 22.50
CA GLU A 481 -22.40 6.41 23.43
C GLU A 481 -21.77 7.62 22.72
N ASP A 482 -21.22 7.43 21.53
CA ASP A 482 -20.62 8.49 20.73
C ASP A 482 -21.72 9.34 20.06
N GLU A 483 -22.82 8.72 19.62
CA GLU A 483 -24.01 9.41 19.13
C GLU A 483 -24.60 10.34 20.21
N ALA A 484 -24.61 9.89 21.46
CA ALA A 484 -25.02 10.72 22.58
C ALA A 484 -24.11 11.94 22.82
N LYS A 485 -22.88 11.93 22.28
CA LYS A 485 -21.94 13.08 22.25
C LYS A 485 -22.12 13.98 21.02
N GLY A 486 -23.07 13.67 20.14
CA GLY A 486 -23.41 14.47 18.96
C GLY A 486 -22.77 13.99 17.65
N GLU A 487 -22.18 12.82 17.60
CA GLU A 487 -21.64 12.24 16.39
C GLU A 487 -22.73 11.54 15.55
N ALA A 488 -22.76 11.82 14.24
CA ALA A 488 -23.79 11.27 13.35
C ALA A 488 -23.55 9.79 13.05
N LYS A 489 -24.54 8.95 13.34
CA LYS A 489 -24.50 7.51 13.04
C LYS A 489 -24.70 7.25 11.56
N THR A 490 -23.77 6.55 10.94
CA THR A 490 -23.84 6.15 9.53
C THR A 490 -24.19 4.67 9.34
N ASN A 491 -24.81 4.06 10.33
CA ASN A 491 -25.05 2.62 10.45
C ASN A 491 -25.44 1.96 9.11
N ILE A 492 -24.51 1.17 8.56
CA ILE A 492 -24.68 0.42 7.32
C ILE A 492 -25.18 -1.01 7.55
N GLY A 493 -25.36 -1.39 8.82
CA GLY A 493 -25.82 -2.72 9.21
C GLY A 493 -24.79 -3.83 8.99
N TRP A 494 -23.49 -3.51 8.96
CA TRP A 494 -22.43 -4.48 8.77
C TRP A 494 -22.03 -5.12 10.09
N GLU A 495 -22.53 -6.32 10.35
CA GLU A 495 -22.17 -7.09 11.53
C GLU A 495 -20.80 -7.76 11.36
N PRO A 496 -20.04 -7.99 12.45
CA PRO A 496 -18.83 -8.81 12.39
C PRO A 496 -19.11 -10.21 11.84
N CYS A 497 -18.19 -10.72 11.03
CA CYS A 497 -18.26 -12.05 10.47
C CYS A 497 -17.91 -13.10 11.55
N THR A 498 -18.79 -14.06 11.80
CA THR A 498 -18.60 -15.11 12.81
C THR A 498 -18.89 -16.50 12.22
N SER A 499 -18.66 -17.56 13.00
CA SER A 499 -19.02 -18.94 12.61
C SER A 499 -20.52 -19.14 12.43
N GLU A 500 -21.34 -18.45 13.23
CA GLU A 500 -22.80 -18.52 13.15
C GLU A 500 -23.37 -17.60 12.07
N LYS A 501 -22.67 -16.49 11.80
CA LYS A 501 -23.02 -15.49 10.79
C LYS A 501 -21.80 -15.18 9.92
N PRO A 502 -21.46 -16.02 8.93
CA PRO A 502 -20.35 -15.78 8.03
C PRO A 502 -20.71 -14.72 6.97
N LEU A 503 -20.91 -13.47 7.41
CA LEU A 503 -21.38 -12.36 6.59
C LEU A 503 -20.23 -11.60 5.95
N PHE A 504 -20.34 -11.33 4.64
CA PHE A 504 -19.46 -10.43 3.91
C PHE A 504 -20.27 -9.21 3.44
N MET A 505 -19.70 -8.04 3.59
CA MET A 505 -20.25 -6.84 2.97
C MET A 505 -19.89 -6.84 1.48
N LEU A 506 -20.90 -6.73 0.62
CA LEU A 506 -20.71 -6.69 -0.83
C LEU A 506 -20.73 -5.23 -1.32
N PHE A 507 -19.59 -4.75 -1.80
CA PHE A 507 -19.47 -3.44 -2.44
C PHE A 507 -19.64 -3.57 -3.96
N LYS A 508 -20.80 -3.15 -4.49
CA LYS A 508 -21.15 -3.20 -5.93
C LYS A 508 -22.14 -2.09 -6.28
N LEU A 509 -22.33 -1.85 -7.58
CA LEU A 509 -23.48 -1.09 -8.08
C LEU A 509 -24.61 -2.06 -8.48
N ASP A 510 -25.85 -1.64 -8.28
CA ASP A 510 -27.01 -2.38 -8.82
C ASP A 510 -27.09 -2.23 -10.36
N ALA A 511 -27.65 -3.24 -11.03
CA ALA A 511 -27.65 -3.35 -12.49
C ALA A 511 -28.34 -2.18 -13.24
N ASN A 512 -29.02 -1.29 -12.55
CA ASN A 512 -29.71 -0.11 -13.09
C ASN A 512 -29.01 1.21 -12.76
N ASP A 513 -27.73 1.29 -12.74
CA ASP A 513 -26.79 2.44 -12.67
C ASP A 513 -27.30 3.85 -12.21
N ALA A 514 -28.59 4.04 -11.98
CA ALA A 514 -29.22 5.33 -11.68
C ALA A 514 -29.50 5.58 -10.19
N GLU A 515 -29.46 4.55 -9.35
CA GLU A 515 -29.65 4.70 -7.91
C GLU A 515 -28.37 4.34 -7.17
N ALA A 516 -27.96 5.23 -6.26
CA ALA A 516 -26.90 4.97 -5.30
C ALA A 516 -27.07 3.57 -4.71
N SER A 517 -26.07 2.71 -4.89
CA SER A 517 -26.13 1.35 -4.41
C SER A 517 -26.55 1.34 -2.95
N ARG A 518 -27.61 0.68 -2.62
CA ARG A 518 -27.80 0.22 -1.26
C ARG A 518 -26.61 -0.67 -0.98
N MET A 519 -25.81 -0.35 0.02
CA MET A 519 -24.71 -1.21 0.45
C MET A 519 -25.25 -2.63 0.57
N GLY A 520 -24.61 -3.55 -0.13
CA GLY A 520 -25.24 -4.76 -0.57
C GLY A 520 -25.82 -5.62 0.52
N THR A 521 -26.76 -6.44 0.14
CA THR A 521 -27.25 -7.55 0.95
C THR A 521 -26.06 -8.42 1.35
N PRO A 522 -25.89 -8.76 2.65
CA PRO A 522 -24.84 -9.68 3.07
C PRO A 522 -24.89 -10.96 2.25
N ILE A 523 -23.78 -11.37 1.65
CA ILE A 523 -23.67 -12.68 1.02
C ILE A 523 -23.11 -13.67 2.03
N TYR A 524 -23.79 -14.82 2.12
CA TYR A 524 -23.26 -15.95 2.85
C TYR A 524 -22.27 -16.67 1.92
N PRO A 525 -21.03 -16.96 2.35
CA PRO A 525 -20.16 -17.88 1.60
C PRO A 525 -20.89 -19.21 1.44
N LEU A 526 -20.95 -19.73 0.21
CA LEU A 526 -21.56 -21.02 -0.12
C LEU A 526 -20.70 -22.18 0.38
#